data_0dd9348279f3d553dcc8ed373c8d5a81
#
_entry.id   0dd9348279f3d553dcc8ed373c8d5a81
#
_cell.length_a   1.000
_cell.length_b   1.000
_cell.length_c   1.000
_cell.angle_alpha   90.00
_cell.angle_beta   90.00
_cell.angle_gamma   90.00
#
_symmetry.space_group_name_H-M   'P 1'
#
loop_
_entity.id
_entity.type
_entity.pdbx_description
1 polymer ?
#
loop_
_entity_poly.entity_id
_entity_poly.type
_entity_poly.pdbx_seq_one_letter_code
_entity_poly.pdbx_strand_id
1 'polypeptide(L)'
;MTFTVSAKQMTLTDDLRLYAEKKAGKIDRLFRKESDANVNLSRERGRFTAEVTLKNNGMIYRVKETTSDPFASIDSACASIERQIRKNKTRLEKKLKSGPIDWNEYAPAGAAEEEPEEDLTIVRTKTFEIKPMTPQEAVLQMNLLDHEFYAFRNSEAGGAFAVVYRRTNGGYGLIEDADK
;
A
#
# COMPACT_ATOMS: atom_id res chain seq x y z
N MET A 1 -4.98 11.45 -14.55
CA MET A 1 -3.94 10.90 -13.65
C MET A 1 -2.93 11.96 -13.28
N THR A 2 -2.76 12.24 -12.01
CA THR A 2 -1.67 13.10 -11.52
C THR A 2 -0.42 12.24 -11.30
N PHE A 3 0.72 12.70 -11.78
CA PHE A 3 1.96 11.92 -11.77
C PHE A 3 3.06 12.65 -11.02
N THR A 4 3.70 11.97 -10.08
CA THR A 4 4.89 12.49 -9.39
C THR A 4 6.00 11.45 -9.48
N VAL A 5 7.16 11.85 -10.02
CA VAL A 5 8.36 11.02 -10.06
C VAL A 5 9.44 11.68 -9.23
N SER A 6 10.03 10.94 -8.30
CA SER A 6 11.13 11.41 -7.46
C SER A 6 12.26 10.39 -7.43
N ALA A 7 13.47 10.85 -7.13
CA ALA A 7 14.63 9.97 -6.99
C ALA A 7 15.41 10.29 -5.72
N LYS A 8 15.94 9.26 -5.07
CA LYS A 8 16.75 9.35 -3.87
C LYS A 8 18.07 8.59 -4.06
N GLN A 9 19.19 9.25 -3.75
CA GLN A 9 20.55 8.68 -3.90
C GLN A 9 20.90 8.30 -5.36
N MET A 10 20.23 8.91 -6.33
CA MET A 10 20.53 8.80 -7.76
C MET A 10 19.99 10.04 -8.49
N THR A 11 20.54 10.30 -9.68
CA THR A 11 20.05 11.39 -10.55
C THR A 11 18.80 10.91 -11.29
N LEU A 12 17.73 11.68 -11.23
CA LEU A 12 16.56 11.48 -12.06
C LEU A 12 16.81 12.11 -13.43
N THR A 13 17.06 11.27 -14.42
CA THR A 13 17.19 11.73 -15.82
C THR A 13 15.81 11.90 -16.45
N ASP A 14 15.71 12.74 -17.48
CA ASP A 14 14.46 12.94 -18.21
C ASP A 14 13.96 11.65 -18.85
N ASP A 15 14.87 10.78 -19.33
CA ASP A 15 14.52 9.47 -19.88
C ASP A 15 13.85 8.57 -18.84
N LEU A 16 14.39 8.51 -17.61
CA LEU A 16 13.80 7.74 -16.53
C LEU A 16 12.43 8.29 -16.12
N ARG A 17 12.29 9.62 -16.08
CA ARG A 17 11.02 10.27 -15.78
C ARG A 17 9.97 9.93 -16.83
N LEU A 18 10.26 10.18 -18.10
CA LEU A 18 9.35 9.90 -19.22
C LEU A 18 9.00 8.41 -19.30
N TYR A 19 9.97 7.54 -19.03
CA TYR A 19 9.74 6.10 -18.99
C TYR A 19 8.77 5.69 -17.89
N ALA A 20 8.97 6.18 -16.67
CA ALA A 20 8.09 5.92 -15.52
C ALA A 20 6.67 6.43 -15.79
N GLU A 21 6.54 7.66 -16.29
CA GLU A 21 5.24 8.25 -16.67
C GLU A 21 4.52 7.42 -17.73
N LYS A 22 5.23 7.00 -18.78
CA LYS A 22 4.68 6.17 -19.85
C LYS A 22 4.21 4.80 -19.36
N LYS A 23 4.99 4.15 -18.48
CA LYS A 23 4.66 2.82 -17.95
C LYS A 23 3.52 2.87 -16.96
N ALA A 24 3.57 3.76 -15.98
CA ALA A 24 2.50 3.86 -15.01
C ALA A 24 1.23 4.49 -15.59
N GLY A 25 1.32 5.36 -16.61
CA GLY A 25 0.16 5.86 -17.36
C GLY A 25 -0.67 4.77 -18.05
N LYS A 26 -0.06 3.60 -18.37
CA LYS A 26 -0.81 2.45 -18.86
C LYS A 26 -1.70 1.82 -17.80
N ILE A 27 -1.30 1.90 -16.52
CA ILE A 27 -2.05 1.33 -15.40
C ILE A 27 -3.34 2.13 -15.15
N ASP A 28 -3.33 3.44 -15.43
CA ASP A 28 -4.52 4.30 -15.29
C ASP A 28 -5.73 3.82 -16.10
N ARG A 29 -5.45 3.14 -17.22
CA ARG A 29 -6.51 2.55 -18.09
C ARG A 29 -7.30 1.42 -17.40
N LEU A 30 -6.78 0.88 -16.29
CA LEU A 30 -7.47 -0.12 -15.49
C LEU A 30 -8.53 0.49 -14.57
N PHE A 31 -8.52 1.82 -14.42
CA PHE A 31 -9.45 2.56 -13.59
C PHE A 31 -10.41 3.40 -14.44
N ARG A 32 -11.60 3.61 -13.95
CA ARG A 32 -12.59 4.51 -14.58
C ARG A 32 -12.45 5.96 -14.13
N LYS A 33 -11.92 6.18 -12.93
CA LYS A 33 -11.69 7.51 -12.36
C LYS A 33 -10.20 7.80 -12.37
N GLU A 34 -9.84 9.08 -12.43
CA GLU A 34 -8.46 9.50 -12.35
C GLU A 34 -7.79 8.97 -11.08
N SER A 35 -6.53 8.58 -11.23
CA SER A 35 -5.69 8.09 -10.15
C SER A 35 -4.50 8.99 -9.92
N ASP A 36 -3.97 9.00 -8.71
CA ASP A 36 -2.72 9.65 -8.34
C ASP A 36 -1.62 8.59 -8.27
N ALA A 37 -0.55 8.78 -9.04
CA ALA A 37 0.60 7.88 -9.03
C ALA A 37 1.85 8.60 -8.55
N ASN A 38 2.54 7.98 -7.62
CA ASN A 38 3.84 8.41 -7.14
C ASN A 38 4.86 7.29 -7.41
N VAL A 39 5.90 7.62 -8.16
CA VAL A 39 7.03 6.72 -8.44
C VAL A 39 8.27 7.27 -7.77
N ASN A 40 8.80 6.53 -6.80
CA ASN A 40 10.01 6.88 -6.09
C ASN A 40 11.14 5.91 -6.47
N LEU A 41 12.18 6.43 -7.09
CA LEU A 41 13.35 5.66 -7.49
C LEU A 41 14.47 5.85 -6.46
N SER A 42 15.16 4.79 -6.12
CA SER A 42 16.31 4.88 -5.23
C SER A 42 17.43 3.93 -5.66
N ARG A 43 18.68 4.29 -5.30
CA ARG A 43 19.84 3.45 -5.54
C ARG A 43 20.54 3.14 -4.21
N GLU A 44 20.75 1.86 -3.93
CA GLU A 44 21.49 1.44 -2.76
C GLU A 44 22.37 0.23 -3.13
N ARG A 45 23.66 0.27 -2.76
CA ARG A 45 24.63 -0.82 -2.98
C ARG A 45 24.64 -1.35 -4.42
N GLY A 46 24.54 -0.43 -5.40
CA GLY A 46 24.57 -0.79 -6.83
C GLY A 46 23.27 -1.36 -7.38
N ARG A 47 22.21 -1.48 -6.58
CA ARG A 47 20.88 -1.91 -7.01
C ARG A 47 19.92 -0.72 -7.07
N PHE A 48 18.98 -0.81 -7.98
CA PHE A 48 17.94 0.21 -8.18
C PHE A 48 16.60 -0.32 -7.66
N THR A 49 15.92 0.51 -6.91
CA THR A 49 14.60 0.20 -6.36
C THR A 49 13.59 1.18 -6.93
N ALA A 50 12.52 0.65 -7.51
CA ALA A 50 11.34 1.43 -7.88
C ALA A 50 10.20 1.13 -6.88
N GLU A 51 9.72 2.16 -6.21
CA GLU A 51 8.54 2.11 -5.37
C GLU A 51 7.42 2.87 -6.07
N VAL A 52 6.36 2.15 -6.45
CA VAL A 52 5.17 2.71 -7.09
C VAL A 52 4.04 2.71 -6.09
N THR A 53 3.50 3.88 -5.80
CA THR A 53 2.28 4.06 -4.99
C THR A 53 1.21 4.65 -5.87
N LEU A 54 0.05 4.02 -5.92
CA LEU A 54 -1.08 4.44 -6.72
C LEU A 54 -2.31 4.56 -5.81
N LYS A 55 -2.98 5.71 -5.88
CA LYS A 55 -4.21 5.98 -5.12
C LYS A 55 -5.36 6.15 -6.09
N ASN A 56 -6.42 5.39 -5.89
CA ASN A 56 -7.64 5.50 -6.68
C ASN A 56 -8.86 5.18 -5.80
N ASN A 57 -9.82 6.10 -5.75
CA ASN A 57 -11.10 5.92 -5.04
C ASN A 57 -10.95 5.39 -3.60
N GLY A 58 -10.03 5.95 -2.82
CA GLY A 58 -9.75 5.54 -1.43
C GLY A 58 -8.89 4.28 -1.29
N MET A 59 -8.63 3.56 -2.37
CA MET A 59 -7.71 2.41 -2.37
C MET A 59 -6.27 2.86 -2.63
N ILE A 60 -5.35 2.27 -1.89
CA ILE A 60 -3.91 2.51 -2.04
C ILE A 60 -3.24 1.20 -2.46
N TYR A 61 -2.57 1.23 -3.61
CA TYR A 61 -1.73 0.15 -4.11
C TYR A 61 -0.28 0.57 -3.96
N ARG A 62 0.56 -0.26 -3.39
CA ARG A 62 1.98 0.04 -3.21
C ARG A 62 2.81 -1.20 -3.50
N VAL A 63 3.81 -1.04 -4.35
CA VAL A 63 4.76 -2.09 -4.72
C VAL A 63 6.17 -1.52 -4.69
N LYS A 64 7.10 -2.33 -4.25
CA LYS A 64 8.53 -2.02 -4.22
C LYS A 64 9.30 -3.17 -4.87
N GLU A 65 10.03 -2.88 -5.96
CA GLU A 65 10.82 -3.84 -6.69
C GLU A 65 12.27 -3.38 -6.82
N THR A 66 13.21 -4.30 -6.72
CA THR A 66 14.63 -4.00 -6.72
C THR A 66 15.36 -4.87 -7.73
N THR A 67 16.04 -4.23 -8.70
CA THR A 67 16.82 -4.91 -9.74
C THR A 67 18.21 -4.29 -9.90
N SER A 68 18.98 -4.79 -10.85
CA SER A 68 20.29 -4.22 -11.22
C SER A 68 20.19 -3.07 -12.23
N ASP A 69 19.00 -2.83 -12.80
CA ASP A 69 18.75 -1.79 -13.81
C ASP A 69 17.53 -0.94 -13.42
N PRO A 70 17.62 0.40 -13.50
CA PRO A 70 16.53 1.28 -13.09
C PRO A 70 15.27 1.12 -13.95
N PHE A 71 15.39 0.87 -15.24
CA PHE A 71 14.26 0.67 -16.15
C PHE A 71 13.56 -0.67 -15.84
N ALA A 72 14.34 -1.72 -15.61
CA ALA A 72 13.81 -3.02 -15.22
C ALA A 72 13.08 -2.97 -13.86
N SER A 73 13.55 -2.16 -12.90
CA SER A 73 12.83 -1.98 -11.63
C SER A 73 11.48 -1.29 -11.81
N ILE A 74 11.39 -0.29 -12.70
CA ILE A 74 10.12 0.36 -13.04
C ILE A 74 9.16 -0.65 -13.70
N ASP A 75 9.66 -1.44 -14.65
CA ASP A 75 8.83 -2.45 -15.34
C ASP A 75 8.30 -3.50 -14.37
N SER A 76 9.16 -4.05 -13.52
CA SER A 76 8.78 -5.03 -12.51
C SER A 76 7.74 -4.46 -11.55
N ALA A 77 7.95 -3.24 -11.05
CA ALA A 77 7.02 -2.57 -10.15
C ALA A 77 5.65 -2.31 -10.82
N CYS A 78 5.65 -1.84 -12.07
CA CYS A 78 4.42 -1.62 -12.83
C CYS A 78 3.66 -2.94 -13.09
N ALA A 79 4.36 -4.01 -13.45
CA ALA A 79 3.74 -5.32 -13.65
C ALA A 79 3.15 -5.90 -12.36
N SER A 80 3.88 -5.77 -11.25
CA SER A 80 3.41 -6.23 -9.94
C SER A 80 2.19 -5.44 -9.43
N ILE A 81 2.16 -4.11 -9.62
CA ILE A 81 1.01 -3.30 -9.23
C ILE A 81 -0.21 -3.57 -10.13
N GLU A 82 -0.01 -3.78 -11.42
CA GLU A 82 -1.08 -4.18 -12.35
C GLU A 82 -1.71 -5.51 -11.92
N ARG A 83 -0.90 -6.50 -11.54
CA ARG A 83 -1.36 -7.80 -11.02
C ARG A 83 -2.16 -7.62 -9.72
N GLN A 84 -1.70 -6.79 -8.79
CA GLN A 84 -2.44 -6.48 -7.55
C GLN A 84 -3.81 -5.86 -7.84
N ILE A 85 -3.88 -4.90 -8.78
CA ILE A 85 -5.13 -4.25 -9.16
C ILE A 85 -6.10 -5.27 -9.75
N ARG A 86 -5.65 -6.11 -10.68
CA ARG A 86 -6.47 -7.17 -11.29
C ARG A 86 -6.99 -8.15 -10.25
N LYS A 87 -6.11 -8.65 -9.35
CA LYS A 87 -6.46 -9.56 -8.25
C LYS A 87 -7.53 -8.95 -7.33
N ASN A 88 -7.34 -7.69 -6.91
CA ASN A 88 -8.30 -7.00 -6.04
C ASN A 88 -9.64 -6.72 -6.74
N LYS A 89 -9.61 -6.35 -8.02
CA LYS A 89 -10.82 -6.14 -8.83
C LYS A 89 -11.66 -7.43 -8.91
N THR A 90 -11.05 -8.55 -9.24
CA THR A 90 -11.71 -9.86 -9.33
C THR A 90 -12.28 -10.30 -7.96
N ARG A 91 -11.53 -10.08 -6.86
CA ARG A 91 -12.00 -10.38 -5.49
C ARG A 91 -13.20 -9.52 -5.09
N LEU A 92 -13.17 -8.23 -5.43
CA LEU A 92 -14.28 -7.32 -5.15
C LEU A 92 -15.53 -7.75 -5.94
N GLU A 93 -15.40 -8.06 -7.22
CA GLU A 93 -16.49 -8.50 -8.09
C GLU A 93 -17.11 -9.83 -7.60
N LYS A 94 -16.29 -10.79 -7.15
CA LYS A 94 -16.79 -12.06 -6.58
C LYS A 94 -17.58 -11.82 -5.28
N LYS A 95 -17.09 -10.96 -4.37
CA LYS A 95 -17.80 -10.63 -3.11
C LYS A 95 -19.10 -9.86 -3.36
N LEU A 96 -19.18 -9.06 -4.39
CA LEU A 96 -20.34 -8.22 -4.71
C LEU A 96 -21.47 -8.97 -5.40
N LYS A 97 -21.16 -10.07 -6.08
CA LYS A 97 -22.19 -10.98 -6.62
C LYS A 97 -22.97 -11.73 -5.53
N SER A 98 -22.50 -11.67 -4.27
CA SER A 98 -23.17 -12.28 -3.11
C SER A 98 -23.95 -11.31 -2.21
N GLY A 99 -24.16 -10.03 -2.60
CA GLY A 99 -24.90 -9.02 -1.82
C GLY A 99 -25.58 -7.95 -2.67
N PRO A 100 -26.55 -7.18 -2.10
CA PRO A 100 -27.38 -6.23 -2.86
C PRO A 100 -26.69 -4.87 -3.02
N ILE A 101 -25.67 -4.78 -3.87
CA ILE A 101 -25.05 -3.51 -4.26
C ILE A 101 -24.93 -3.47 -5.78
N ASP A 102 -25.56 -2.45 -6.38
CA ASP A 102 -25.58 -2.20 -7.82
C ASP A 102 -24.19 -1.70 -8.30
N TRP A 103 -23.45 -2.57 -8.99
CA TRP A 103 -22.10 -2.30 -9.48
C TRP A 103 -21.98 -2.36 -10.99
N ASN A 104 -22.96 -1.83 -11.69
CA ASN A 104 -22.95 -1.71 -13.17
C ASN A 104 -21.79 -0.89 -13.76
N GLU A 105 -20.80 -0.52 -12.92
CA GLU A 105 -19.66 0.32 -13.32
C GLU A 105 -18.33 -0.42 -13.60
N TYR A 106 -18.26 -1.75 -13.51
CA TYR A 106 -17.01 -2.48 -13.75
C TYR A 106 -17.13 -3.53 -14.87
N ALA A 107 -16.55 -3.24 -16.03
CA ALA A 107 -16.47 -4.22 -17.12
C ALA A 107 -15.27 -5.17 -16.96
N PRO A 108 -15.42 -6.51 -17.16
CA PRO A 108 -14.32 -7.44 -17.06
C PRO A 108 -13.44 -7.40 -18.32
N ALA A 109 -12.13 -7.30 -18.16
CA ALA A 109 -11.16 -7.51 -19.22
C ALA A 109 -10.22 -8.65 -18.85
N GLY A 110 -10.43 -9.81 -19.48
CA GLY A 110 -9.45 -10.88 -19.62
C GLY A 110 -9.31 -11.85 -18.45
N ALA A 111 -9.37 -13.13 -18.75
CA ALA A 111 -9.09 -14.24 -17.84
C ALA A 111 -7.65 -14.14 -17.30
N ALA A 112 -7.51 -13.98 -15.97
CA ALA A 112 -6.24 -14.12 -15.28
C ALA A 112 -6.15 -15.56 -14.73
N GLU A 113 -4.97 -16.15 -14.83
CA GLU A 113 -4.62 -17.44 -14.23
C GLU A 113 -5.03 -17.47 -12.76
N GLU A 114 -5.66 -18.55 -12.33
CA GLU A 114 -6.13 -18.74 -10.96
C GLU A 114 -4.95 -18.99 -10.02
N GLU A 115 -4.40 -17.92 -9.43
CA GLU A 115 -3.56 -18.06 -8.25
C GLU A 115 -4.42 -18.46 -7.03
N PRO A 116 -3.88 -19.24 -6.08
CA PRO A 116 -4.63 -19.68 -4.89
C PRO A 116 -5.26 -18.48 -4.18
N GLU A 117 -6.56 -18.54 -3.95
CA GLU A 117 -7.32 -17.50 -3.28
C GLU A 117 -6.91 -17.43 -1.81
N GLU A 118 -6.23 -16.37 -1.39
CA GLU A 118 -6.10 -16.07 0.05
C GLU A 118 -7.49 -15.78 0.60
N ASP A 119 -7.92 -16.57 1.57
CA ASP A 119 -9.19 -16.35 2.26
C ASP A 119 -9.10 -15.08 3.12
N LEU A 120 -9.90 -14.07 2.79
CA LEU A 120 -10.01 -12.81 3.54
C LEU A 120 -11.03 -12.91 4.69
N THR A 121 -11.36 -14.11 5.13
CA THR A 121 -12.31 -14.35 6.22
C THR A 121 -11.70 -13.91 7.55
N ILE A 122 -12.44 -13.14 8.34
CA ILE A 122 -12.06 -12.82 9.71
C ILE A 122 -12.32 -14.04 10.56
N VAL A 123 -11.30 -14.84 10.83
CA VAL A 123 -11.41 -16.10 11.60
C VAL A 123 -11.51 -15.86 13.10
N ARG A 124 -11.17 -14.67 13.59
CA ARG A 124 -11.22 -14.36 15.02
C ARG A 124 -11.46 -12.87 15.27
N THR A 125 -12.44 -12.59 16.12
CA THR A 125 -12.70 -11.24 16.65
C THR A 125 -12.35 -11.21 18.14
N LYS A 126 -11.60 -10.18 18.57
CA LYS A 126 -11.34 -9.90 19.98
C LYS A 126 -11.82 -8.49 20.31
N THR A 127 -12.50 -8.33 21.43
CA THR A 127 -12.89 -7.04 21.99
C THR A 127 -12.08 -6.78 23.26
N PHE A 128 -11.46 -5.63 23.38
CA PHE A 128 -10.72 -5.22 24.58
C PHE A 128 -10.90 -3.72 24.81
N GLU A 129 -10.73 -3.31 26.03
CA GLU A 129 -10.79 -1.90 26.41
C GLU A 129 -9.48 -1.22 26.01
N ILE A 130 -9.60 -0.14 25.22
CA ILE A 130 -8.45 0.67 24.82
C ILE A 130 -8.18 1.71 25.91
N LYS A 131 -7.08 1.53 26.64
CA LYS A 131 -6.70 2.39 27.77
C LYS A 131 -5.82 3.56 27.33
N PRO A 132 -5.94 4.73 28.01
CA PRO A 132 -4.99 5.83 27.84
C PRO A 132 -3.62 5.45 28.38
N MET A 133 -2.57 5.70 27.60
CA MET A 133 -1.16 5.51 27.97
C MET A 133 -0.25 6.32 27.04
N THR A 134 1.01 6.46 27.40
CA THR A 134 2.02 7.07 26.52
C THR A 134 2.45 6.13 25.40
N PRO A 135 3.02 6.64 24.29
CA PRO A 135 3.57 5.80 23.23
C PRO A 135 4.65 4.81 23.74
N GLN A 136 5.47 5.21 24.69
CA GLN A 136 6.50 4.37 25.27
C GLN A 136 5.90 3.19 26.06
N GLU A 137 4.86 3.46 26.85
CA GLU A 137 4.12 2.42 27.59
C GLU A 137 3.43 1.45 26.62
N ALA A 138 2.86 1.97 25.52
CA ALA A 138 2.23 1.15 24.50
C ALA A 138 3.24 0.22 23.79
N VAL A 139 4.45 0.72 23.50
CA VAL A 139 5.55 -0.12 22.98
C VAL A 139 5.93 -1.21 23.97
N LEU A 140 6.02 -0.88 25.27
CA LEU A 140 6.32 -1.87 26.31
C LEU A 140 5.23 -2.94 26.39
N GLN A 141 3.95 -2.55 26.40
CA GLN A 141 2.82 -3.47 26.40
C GLN A 141 2.83 -4.37 25.16
N MET A 142 3.09 -3.81 23.97
CA MET A 142 3.23 -4.55 22.73
C MET A 142 4.29 -5.64 22.85
N ASN A 143 5.47 -5.31 23.38
CA ASN A 143 6.57 -6.26 23.57
C ASN A 143 6.26 -7.33 24.62
N LEU A 144 5.61 -6.97 25.74
CA LEU A 144 5.20 -7.93 26.77
C LEU A 144 4.17 -8.93 26.29
N LEU A 145 3.34 -8.55 25.32
CA LEU A 145 2.31 -9.41 24.71
C LEU A 145 2.83 -10.18 23.50
N ASP A 146 4.08 -9.95 23.09
CA ASP A 146 4.69 -10.48 21.86
C ASP A 146 3.84 -10.19 20.61
N HIS A 147 3.34 -8.96 20.54
CA HIS A 147 2.55 -8.50 19.41
C HIS A 147 3.38 -7.66 18.45
N GLU A 148 3.00 -7.65 17.16
CA GLU A 148 3.62 -6.80 16.14
C GLU A 148 3.05 -5.37 16.13
N PHE A 149 1.89 -5.16 16.75
CA PHE A 149 1.25 -3.85 16.92
C PHE A 149 0.44 -3.80 18.21
N TYR A 150 0.14 -2.58 18.69
CA TYR A 150 -0.72 -2.34 19.84
C TYR A 150 -1.52 -1.06 19.67
N ALA A 151 -2.85 -1.15 19.87
CA ALA A 151 -3.77 -0.03 19.78
C ALA A 151 -4.02 0.55 21.18
N PHE A 152 -3.98 1.88 21.31
CA PHE A 152 -4.15 2.58 22.59
C PHE A 152 -4.73 3.98 22.38
N ARG A 153 -5.06 4.67 23.46
CA ARG A 153 -5.36 6.11 23.44
C ARG A 153 -4.11 6.87 23.89
N ASN A 154 -3.59 7.75 23.03
CA ASN A 154 -2.38 8.49 23.33
C ASN A 154 -2.69 9.61 24.36
N SER A 155 -2.21 9.45 25.59
CA SER A 155 -2.37 10.44 26.65
C SER A 155 -1.63 11.75 26.39
N GLU A 156 -0.56 11.72 25.57
CA GLU A 156 0.21 12.90 25.15
C GLU A 156 -0.49 13.68 24.01
N ALA A 157 -1.43 13.03 23.30
CA ALA A 157 -2.21 13.63 22.22
C ALA A 157 -3.71 13.76 22.58
N GLY A 158 -4.02 14.12 23.83
CA GLY A 158 -5.39 14.37 24.28
C GLY A 158 -6.31 13.14 24.27
N GLY A 159 -5.77 11.92 24.28
CA GLY A 159 -6.55 10.68 24.24
C GLY A 159 -6.94 10.25 22.81
N ALA A 160 -6.32 10.80 21.78
CA ALA A 160 -6.52 10.39 20.40
C ALA A 160 -6.23 8.88 20.22
N PHE A 161 -6.94 8.25 19.28
CA PHE A 161 -6.67 6.87 18.94
C PHE A 161 -5.30 6.76 18.27
N ALA A 162 -4.49 5.79 18.70
CA ALA A 162 -3.16 5.58 18.18
C ALA A 162 -2.80 4.10 18.11
N VAL A 163 -1.85 3.76 17.25
CA VAL A 163 -1.30 2.42 17.09
C VAL A 163 0.22 2.50 17.05
N VAL A 164 0.90 1.78 17.94
CA VAL A 164 2.33 1.50 17.80
C VAL A 164 2.54 0.18 17.07
N TYR A 165 3.59 0.09 16.27
CA TYR A 165 3.93 -1.13 15.53
C TYR A 165 5.44 -1.32 15.39
N ARG A 166 5.85 -2.58 15.25
CA ARG A 166 7.25 -2.94 14.99
C ARG A 166 7.61 -2.73 13.52
N ARG A 167 8.71 -2.03 13.27
CA ARG A 167 9.18 -1.80 11.89
C ARG A 167 10.11 -2.92 11.45
N THR A 168 10.01 -3.32 10.19
CA THR A 168 10.89 -4.34 9.57
C THR A 168 12.35 -3.95 9.53
N ASN A 169 12.65 -2.63 9.54
CA ASN A 169 14.02 -2.09 9.51
C ASN A 169 14.55 -1.76 10.93
N GLY A 170 13.92 -2.28 11.97
CA GLY A 170 14.22 -2.01 13.36
C GLY A 170 13.53 -0.76 13.90
N GLY A 171 13.37 -0.71 15.24
CA GLY A 171 12.63 0.34 15.94
C GLY A 171 11.11 0.18 15.82
N TYR A 172 10.41 1.23 16.25
CA TYR A 172 8.94 1.26 16.31
C TYR A 172 8.38 2.41 15.49
N GLY A 173 7.15 2.29 15.03
CA GLY A 173 6.39 3.34 14.39
C GLY A 173 5.15 3.67 15.20
N LEU A 174 4.69 4.91 15.08
CA LEU A 174 3.45 5.41 15.66
C LEU A 174 2.53 5.87 14.53
N ILE A 175 1.29 5.44 14.58
CA ILE A 175 0.19 5.90 13.72
C ILE A 175 -0.81 6.58 14.64
N GLU A 176 -1.16 7.82 14.34
CA GLU A 176 -2.15 8.60 15.07
C GLU A 176 -3.25 9.08 14.14
N ASP A 177 -4.42 9.31 14.70
CA ASP A 177 -5.52 9.95 14.00
C ASP A 177 -5.14 11.41 13.70
N ALA A 178 -5.35 11.85 12.46
CA ALA A 178 -5.04 13.21 12.02
C ALA A 178 -6.16 14.22 12.37
N ASP A 179 -7.32 13.72 12.76
CA ASP A 179 -8.44 14.59 13.15
C ASP A 179 -8.22 15.15 14.56
N LYS A 180 -7.88 16.46 14.61
CA LYS A 180 -7.90 17.29 15.79
C LYS A 180 -9.18 18.09 15.86
#